data_4d9a166c24dd27e3eb2da7d29511ecec
#
_entry.id   4d9a166c24dd27e3eb2da7d29511ecec
#
_cell.length_a   1.000
_cell.length_b   1.000
_cell.length_c   1.000
_cell.angle_alpha   90.00
_cell.angle_beta   90.00
_cell.angle_gamma   90.00
#
_symmetry.space_group_name_H-M   'P 1'
#
loop_
_entity.id
_entity.type
_entity.pdbx_description
1 polymer ?
#
loop_
_entity_poly.entity_id
_entity_poly.type
_entity_poly.pdbx_seq_one_letter_code
_entity_poly.pdbx_strand_id
1 'polypeptide(L)'
;MDLMTDGEALSLKREEAADRAKAERYLLHYAEEVARYQAERAEYIANGVPETAGTRPTERHAVRGMEYDRKSEARRWLQAVEVCERGLSGPKRIFLAARREAEARREAEARRGTGFRQGRPGWVALTQHLYTEHMEQEYLAPDAWLADRTVKAWWRRIVDRVVEVELRVKSRQNGAAAERPWTAPQGDAAQEQGGA
;
A
#
# COMPACT_ATOMS: atom_id res chain seq x y z
N MET A 1 15.47 -31.48 -9.16
CA MET A 1 15.21 -30.80 -7.87
C MET A 1 16.39 -29.85 -7.70
N ASP A 2 16.23 -28.61 -8.18
CA ASP A 2 17.29 -27.59 -8.07
C ASP A 2 17.36 -27.13 -6.63
N LEU A 3 18.48 -27.44 -5.97
CA LEU A 3 18.78 -26.95 -4.62
C LEU A 3 19.11 -25.47 -4.75
N MET A 4 18.24 -24.60 -4.18
CA MET A 4 18.54 -23.17 -4.04
C MET A 4 19.91 -22.99 -3.39
N THR A 5 20.72 -22.12 -3.96
CA THR A 5 22.01 -21.76 -3.35
C THR A 5 21.80 -20.93 -2.08
N ASP A 6 22.75 -21.00 -1.13
CA ASP A 6 22.68 -20.19 0.09
C ASP A 6 22.56 -18.68 -0.20
N GLY A 7 23.17 -18.21 -1.30
CA GLY A 7 23.07 -16.84 -1.77
C GLY A 7 21.67 -16.44 -2.20
N GLU A 8 20.96 -17.32 -2.94
CA GLU A 8 19.57 -17.10 -3.36
C GLU A 8 18.62 -17.10 -2.17
N ALA A 9 18.82 -17.99 -1.20
CA ALA A 9 18.04 -18.03 0.02
C ALA A 9 18.20 -16.75 0.87
N LEU A 10 19.41 -16.18 0.92
CA LEU A 10 19.67 -14.91 1.61
C LEU A 10 19.05 -13.71 0.87
N SER A 11 19.08 -13.71 -0.46
CA SER A 11 18.42 -12.65 -1.27
C SER A 11 16.93 -12.65 -1.04
N LEU A 12 16.29 -13.83 -1.11
CA LEU A 12 14.84 -13.97 -0.90
C LEU A 12 14.41 -13.47 0.50
N LYS A 13 15.16 -13.84 1.55
CA LYS A 13 14.88 -13.34 2.91
C LYS A 13 14.99 -11.82 3.03
N ARG A 14 15.92 -11.19 2.31
CA ARG A 14 16.06 -9.72 2.29
C ARG A 14 14.88 -9.07 1.59
N GLU A 15 14.42 -9.63 0.48
CA GLU A 15 13.24 -9.15 -0.26
C GLU A 15 11.98 -9.26 0.59
N GLU A 16 11.75 -10.41 1.23
CA GLU A 16 10.63 -10.59 2.16
C GLU A 16 10.65 -9.59 3.32
N ALA A 17 11.83 -9.33 3.89
CA ALA A 17 11.98 -8.35 4.96
C ALA A 17 11.69 -6.92 4.48
N ALA A 18 12.12 -6.57 3.25
CA ALA A 18 11.85 -5.27 2.64
C ALA A 18 10.36 -5.08 2.35
N ASP A 19 9.67 -6.11 1.85
CA ASP A 19 8.22 -6.06 1.58
C ASP A 19 7.42 -5.93 2.87
N ARG A 20 7.82 -6.63 3.94
CA ARG A 20 7.20 -6.43 5.26
C ARG A 20 7.40 -5.02 5.80
N ALA A 21 8.60 -4.46 5.68
CA ALA A 21 8.86 -3.09 6.11
C ALA A 21 8.03 -2.07 5.32
N LYS A 22 7.84 -2.28 4.01
CA LYS A 22 6.92 -1.48 3.19
C LYS A 22 5.48 -1.62 3.66
N ALA A 23 4.99 -2.85 3.86
CA ALA A 23 3.64 -3.11 4.35
C ALA A 23 3.38 -2.41 5.69
N GLU A 24 4.32 -2.49 6.65
CA GLU A 24 4.24 -1.79 7.92
C GLU A 24 4.15 -0.28 7.74
N ARG A 25 4.97 0.31 6.88
CA ARG A 25 4.93 1.74 6.59
C ARG A 25 3.57 2.16 6.03
N TYR A 26 3.05 1.47 5.01
CA TYR A 26 1.74 1.77 4.43
C TYR A 26 0.57 1.53 5.39
N LEU A 27 0.68 0.56 6.29
CA LEU A 27 -0.31 0.35 7.35
C LEU A 27 -0.31 1.47 8.37
N LEU A 28 0.86 1.89 8.85
CA LEU A 28 0.99 2.86 9.94
C LEU A 28 0.73 4.29 9.47
N HIS A 29 1.24 4.66 8.30
CA HIS A 29 1.18 6.01 7.74
C HIS A 29 0.22 6.12 6.56
N TYR A 30 -0.87 5.36 6.57
CA TYR A 30 -1.79 5.25 5.43
C TYR A 30 -2.25 6.60 4.89
N ALA A 31 -2.68 7.52 5.76
CA ALA A 31 -3.17 8.83 5.33
C ALA A 31 -2.06 9.68 4.65
N GLU A 32 -0.85 9.63 5.18
CA GLU A 32 0.31 10.34 4.62
C GLU A 32 0.73 9.75 3.26
N GLU A 33 0.71 8.42 3.14
CA GLU A 33 1.03 7.73 1.89
C GLU A 33 -0.05 7.97 0.82
N VAL A 34 -1.33 8.06 1.20
CA VAL A 34 -2.41 8.50 0.29
C VAL A 34 -2.16 9.92 -0.20
N ALA A 35 -1.86 10.86 0.70
CA ALA A 35 -1.61 12.24 0.34
C ALA A 35 -0.39 12.36 -0.59
N ARG A 36 0.69 11.63 -0.31
CA ARG A 36 1.89 11.56 -1.16
C ARG A 36 1.57 11.03 -2.55
N TYR A 37 0.88 9.89 -2.62
CA TYR A 37 0.45 9.31 -3.88
C TYR A 37 -0.41 10.26 -4.72
N GLN A 38 -1.34 10.97 -4.08
CA GLN A 38 -2.20 11.95 -4.78
C GLN A 38 -1.39 13.13 -5.32
N ALA A 39 -0.41 13.63 -4.56
CA ALA A 39 0.47 14.71 -4.99
C ALA A 39 1.34 14.27 -6.20
N GLU A 40 1.98 13.12 -6.12
CA GLU A 40 2.79 12.57 -7.21
C GLU A 40 1.95 12.30 -8.47
N ARG A 41 0.73 11.79 -8.29
CA ARG A 41 -0.22 11.57 -9.37
C ARG A 41 -0.62 12.88 -10.06
N ALA A 42 -0.92 13.92 -9.27
CA ALA A 42 -1.28 15.24 -9.80
C ALA A 42 -0.11 15.86 -10.56
N GLU A 43 1.11 15.76 -10.05
CA GLU A 43 2.33 16.21 -10.70
C GLU A 43 2.58 15.47 -12.02
N TYR A 44 2.43 14.13 -12.04
CA TYR A 44 2.56 13.33 -13.25
C TYR A 44 1.55 13.76 -14.33
N ILE A 45 0.31 14.05 -13.94
CA ILE A 45 -0.72 14.54 -14.86
C ILE A 45 -0.34 15.92 -15.39
N ALA A 46 0.10 16.84 -14.53
CA ALA A 46 0.44 18.22 -14.91
C ALA A 46 1.66 18.30 -15.84
N ASN A 47 2.72 17.55 -15.54
CA ASN A 47 4.01 17.61 -16.24
C ASN A 47 4.01 16.96 -17.63
N GLY A 48 2.92 16.41 -18.09
CA GLY A 48 2.93 15.57 -19.28
C GLY A 48 2.10 16.03 -20.46
N VAL A 49 1.72 17.27 -20.55
CA VAL A 49 0.85 17.77 -21.64
C VAL A 49 1.59 18.75 -22.55
N PRO A 50 2.17 18.31 -23.67
CA PRO A 50 2.32 19.23 -24.81
C PRO A 50 0.93 19.52 -25.36
N GLU A 51 0.62 20.79 -25.58
CA GLU A 51 -0.58 21.25 -26.28
C GLU A 51 -0.55 20.81 -27.76
N THR A 52 -0.83 19.56 -28.04
CA THR A 52 -1.08 19.12 -29.42
C THR A 52 -2.57 19.06 -29.63
N ALA A 53 -3.03 19.79 -30.67
CA ALA A 53 -4.42 19.97 -31.06
C ALA A 53 -5.19 18.64 -31.20
N GLY A 54 -6.41 18.59 -30.68
CA GLY A 54 -7.43 17.63 -31.09
C GLY A 54 -8.11 16.79 -30.01
N THR A 55 -7.54 16.60 -28.81
CA THR A 55 -8.19 15.81 -27.75
C THR A 55 -8.64 16.72 -26.60
N ARG A 56 -9.81 16.48 -26.01
CA ARG A 56 -10.29 17.27 -24.88
C ARG A 56 -9.32 17.15 -23.68
N PRO A 57 -8.95 18.25 -23.02
CA PRO A 57 -7.99 18.23 -21.91
C PRO A 57 -8.38 17.25 -20.80
N THR A 58 -9.66 17.14 -20.50
CA THR A 58 -10.22 16.24 -19.47
C THR A 58 -9.96 14.76 -19.79
N GLU A 59 -10.10 14.35 -21.05
CA GLU A 59 -9.87 12.97 -21.48
C GLU A 59 -8.38 12.60 -21.36
N ARG A 60 -7.49 13.53 -21.72
CA ARG A 60 -6.04 13.33 -21.59
C ARG A 60 -5.64 13.18 -20.14
N HIS A 61 -6.14 14.02 -19.25
CA HIS A 61 -5.87 13.92 -17.80
C HIS A 61 -6.37 12.59 -17.25
N ALA A 62 -7.54 12.12 -17.65
CA ALA A 62 -8.07 10.84 -17.22
C ALA A 62 -7.20 9.67 -17.68
N VAL A 63 -6.78 9.64 -18.95
CA VAL A 63 -5.90 8.58 -19.48
C VAL A 63 -4.55 8.56 -18.76
N ARG A 64 -3.93 9.72 -18.55
CA ARG A 64 -2.66 9.81 -17.83
C ARG A 64 -2.79 9.38 -16.38
N GLY A 65 -3.87 9.78 -15.71
CA GLY A 65 -4.15 9.33 -14.35
C GLY A 65 -4.24 7.81 -14.26
N MET A 66 -4.96 7.17 -15.19
CA MET A 66 -5.06 5.70 -15.26
C MET A 66 -3.71 5.04 -15.58
N GLU A 67 -2.89 5.66 -16.42
CA GLU A 67 -1.55 5.17 -16.73
C GLU A 67 -0.63 5.22 -15.52
N TYR A 68 -0.64 6.33 -14.77
CA TYR A 68 0.10 6.47 -13.51
C TYR A 68 -0.36 5.41 -12.50
N ASP A 69 -1.67 5.30 -12.29
CA ASP A 69 -2.27 4.35 -11.35
C ASP A 69 -1.85 2.91 -11.65
N ARG A 70 -1.77 2.54 -12.93
CA ARG A 70 -1.34 1.21 -13.37
C ARG A 70 0.14 0.94 -13.10
N LYS A 71 1.01 1.94 -13.24
CA LYS A 71 2.46 1.82 -13.06
C LYS A 71 2.91 2.02 -11.62
N SER A 72 2.10 2.71 -10.80
CA SER A 72 2.48 3.12 -9.46
C SER A 72 2.56 1.94 -8.48
N GLU A 73 3.73 1.76 -7.91
CA GLU A 73 3.93 0.82 -6.79
C GLU A 73 3.12 1.27 -5.56
N ALA A 74 3.10 2.58 -5.28
CA ALA A 74 2.36 3.15 -4.17
C ALA A 74 0.87 2.81 -4.26
N ARG A 75 0.27 2.89 -5.45
CA ARG A 75 -1.14 2.51 -5.67
C ARG A 75 -1.41 1.05 -5.30
N ARG A 76 -0.50 0.14 -5.65
CA ARG A 76 -0.65 -1.28 -5.29
C ARG A 76 -0.64 -1.51 -3.78
N TRP A 77 0.31 -0.89 -3.09
CA TRP A 77 0.40 -0.99 -1.64
C TRP A 77 -0.83 -0.39 -0.93
N LEU A 78 -1.29 0.79 -1.36
CA LEU A 78 -2.51 1.40 -0.82
C LEU A 78 -3.72 0.50 -1.04
N GLN A 79 -3.89 -0.05 -2.24
CA GLN A 79 -4.97 -0.99 -2.54
C GLN A 79 -4.87 -2.27 -1.68
N ALA A 80 -3.66 -2.76 -1.43
CA ALA A 80 -3.46 -3.92 -0.57
C ALA A 80 -3.90 -3.66 0.87
N VAL A 81 -3.57 -2.47 1.42
CA VAL A 81 -4.04 -2.05 2.74
C VAL A 81 -5.56 -1.94 2.78
N GLU A 82 -6.20 -1.27 1.81
CA GLU A 82 -7.66 -1.13 1.72
C GLU A 82 -8.38 -2.49 1.69
N VAL A 83 -7.87 -3.43 0.90
CA VAL A 83 -8.44 -4.78 0.81
C VAL A 83 -8.26 -5.53 2.12
N CYS A 84 -7.08 -5.42 2.74
CA CYS A 84 -6.82 -6.04 4.03
C CYS A 84 -7.77 -5.48 5.11
N GLU A 85 -7.90 -4.17 5.25
CA GLU A 85 -8.76 -3.51 6.25
C GLU A 85 -10.23 -3.90 6.11
N ARG A 86 -10.75 -3.95 4.88
CA ARG A 86 -12.13 -4.39 4.63
C ARG A 86 -12.39 -5.83 5.08
N GLY A 87 -11.36 -6.67 5.05
CA GLY A 87 -11.45 -8.06 5.49
C GLY A 87 -11.21 -8.27 6.99
N LEU A 88 -10.87 -7.23 7.76
CA LEU A 88 -10.66 -7.35 9.20
C LEU A 88 -11.99 -7.42 9.94
N SER A 89 -12.04 -8.27 11.00
CA SER A 89 -13.13 -8.24 11.99
C SER A 89 -13.12 -6.94 12.80
N GLY A 90 -14.24 -6.56 13.41
CA GLY A 90 -14.36 -5.37 14.26
C GLY A 90 -13.20 -5.19 15.25
N PRO A 91 -12.94 -6.18 16.14
CA PRO A 91 -11.81 -6.08 17.08
C PRO A 91 -10.46 -5.87 16.44
N LYS A 92 -10.20 -6.47 15.26
CA LYS A 92 -8.93 -6.27 14.55
C LYS A 92 -8.83 -4.90 13.88
N ARG A 93 -9.95 -4.30 13.46
CA ARG A 93 -9.98 -2.91 12.97
C ARG A 93 -9.64 -1.93 14.08
N ILE A 94 -10.23 -2.13 15.27
CA ILE A 94 -9.90 -1.36 16.46
C ILE A 94 -8.42 -1.52 16.82
N PHE A 95 -7.92 -2.74 16.80
CA PHE A 95 -6.50 -3.01 17.02
C PHE A 95 -5.60 -2.24 16.04
N LEU A 96 -5.95 -2.22 14.76
CA LEU A 96 -5.17 -1.47 13.75
C LEU A 96 -5.24 0.04 13.99
N ALA A 97 -6.40 0.58 14.36
CA ALA A 97 -6.56 1.99 14.74
C ALA A 97 -5.69 2.33 15.96
N ALA A 98 -5.76 1.54 17.02
CA ALA A 98 -4.93 1.69 18.22
C ALA A 98 -3.42 1.60 17.89
N ARG A 99 -3.01 0.72 16.98
CA ARG A 99 -1.61 0.59 16.57
C ARG A 99 -1.11 1.81 15.78
N ARG A 100 -1.94 2.37 14.90
CA ARG A 100 -1.64 3.62 14.18
C ARG A 100 -1.50 4.80 15.15
N GLU A 101 -2.42 4.92 16.09
CA GLU A 101 -2.39 5.97 17.09
C GLU A 101 -1.16 5.85 18.01
N ALA A 102 -0.80 4.63 18.41
CA ALA A 102 0.41 4.36 19.19
C ALA A 102 1.67 4.83 18.44
N GLU A 103 1.75 4.60 17.13
CA GLU A 103 2.89 5.08 16.34
C GLU A 103 2.90 6.60 16.22
N ALA A 104 1.79 7.22 15.90
CA ALA A 104 1.67 8.68 15.81
C ALA A 104 2.06 9.38 17.13
N ARG A 105 1.64 8.84 18.28
CA ARG A 105 2.05 9.35 19.60
C ARG A 105 3.56 9.23 19.81
N ARG A 106 4.16 8.08 19.45
CA ARG A 106 5.62 7.85 19.56
C ARG A 106 6.41 8.81 18.69
N GLU A 107 5.98 9.05 17.45
CA GLU A 107 6.61 10.00 16.54
C GLU A 107 6.49 11.45 17.01
N ALA A 108 5.31 11.84 17.48
CA ALA A 108 5.10 13.16 18.04
C ALA A 108 6.00 13.44 19.25
N GLU A 109 6.21 12.43 20.10
CA GLU A 109 7.14 12.52 21.22
C GLU A 109 8.60 12.60 20.77
N ALA A 110 8.99 11.82 19.74
CA ALA A 110 10.33 11.86 19.19
C ALA A 110 10.66 13.25 18.60
N ARG A 111 9.70 13.85 17.90
CA ARG A 111 9.85 15.22 17.32
C ARG A 111 10.01 16.31 18.39
N ARG A 112 9.43 16.13 19.58
CA ARG A 112 9.55 17.09 20.69
C ARG A 112 10.91 17.06 21.40
N GLY A 113 11.85 16.25 20.94
CA GLY A 113 13.20 16.19 21.49
C GLY A 113 13.29 15.69 22.93
N THR A 114 12.18 15.23 23.49
CA THR A 114 12.16 14.61 24.81
C THR A 114 12.81 13.25 24.72
N GLY A 115 14.15 13.23 24.62
CA GLY A 115 14.98 12.04 24.36
C GLY A 115 14.50 10.80 25.11
N PHE A 116 14.92 9.64 24.63
CA PHE A 116 14.63 8.31 25.16
C PHE A 116 14.76 8.31 26.69
N ARG A 117 13.69 8.60 27.41
CA ARG A 117 13.66 8.43 28.85
C ARG A 117 13.47 6.94 29.13
N GLN A 118 14.40 6.36 29.89
CA GLN A 118 14.22 5.03 30.45
C GLN A 118 12.83 4.94 31.11
N GLY A 119 12.01 3.96 30.70
CA GLY A 119 10.68 3.73 31.27
C GLY A 119 9.49 4.03 30.36
N ARG A 120 9.69 4.45 29.09
CA ARG A 120 8.55 4.63 28.17
C ARG A 120 7.95 3.28 27.77
N PRO A 121 6.62 3.19 27.72
CA PRO A 121 5.97 1.97 27.24
C PRO A 121 6.38 1.71 25.81
N GLY A 122 6.78 0.47 25.50
CA GLY A 122 7.01 0.02 24.15
C GLY A 122 5.71 0.11 23.30
N TRP A 123 5.85 0.04 21.98
CA TRP A 123 4.69 0.11 21.08
C TRP A 123 3.59 -0.93 21.44
N VAL A 124 3.98 -2.11 21.95
CA VAL A 124 3.04 -3.16 22.37
C VAL A 124 2.17 -2.67 23.53
N ALA A 125 2.78 -2.18 24.61
CA ALA A 125 2.04 -1.70 25.79
C ALA A 125 1.15 -0.51 25.46
N LEU A 126 1.62 0.43 24.64
CA LEU A 126 0.82 1.57 24.21
C LEU A 126 -0.34 1.13 23.32
N THR A 127 -0.14 0.18 22.39
CA THR A 127 -1.22 -0.38 21.58
C THR A 127 -2.27 -1.11 22.42
N GLN A 128 -1.83 -1.86 23.45
CA GLN A 128 -2.75 -2.53 24.39
C GLN A 128 -3.65 -1.56 25.11
N HIS A 129 -3.06 -0.50 25.67
CA HIS A 129 -3.80 0.55 26.38
C HIS A 129 -4.84 1.22 25.47
N LEU A 130 -4.43 1.67 24.29
CA LEU A 130 -5.33 2.28 23.32
C LEU A 130 -6.40 1.33 22.80
N TYR A 131 -6.04 0.06 22.59
CA TYR A 131 -7.02 -0.97 22.21
C TYR A 131 -8.11 -1.12 23.27
N THR A 132 -7.74 -1.20 24.55
CA THR A 132 -8.71 -1.29 25.66
C THR A 132 -9.61 -0.05 25.69
N GLU A 133 -9.04 1.16 25.58
CA GLU A 133 -9.82 2.41 25.54
C GLU A 133 -10.83 2.43 24.37
N HIS A 134 -10.42 2.04 23.16
CA HIS A 134 -11.30 2.00 22.00
C HIS A 134 -12.37 0.90 22.12
N MET A 135 -12.03 -0.27 22.70
CA MET A 135 -12.99 -1.34 22.93
C MET A 135 -14.05 -0.96 23.97
N GLU A 136 -13.66 -0.22 25.00
CA GLU A 136 -14.60 0.33 25.98
C GLU A 136 -15.56 1.32 25.32
N GLN A 137 -15.05 2.23 24.50
CA GLN A 137 -15.84 3.25 23.82
C GLN A 137 -16.80 2.66 22.77
N GLU A 138 -16.33 1.72 21.94
CA GLU A 138 -17.13 1.21 20.81
C GLU A 138 -18.01 0.00 21.17
N TYR A 139 -17.55 -0.85 22.10
CA TYR A 139 -18.22 -2.13 22.43
C TYR A 139 -18.62 -2.25 23.90
N LEU A 140 -18.44 -1.23 24.71
CA LEU A 140 -18.69 -1.27 26.16
C LEU A 140 -17.97 -2.45 26.85
N ALA A 141 -16.75 -2.77 26.38
CA ALA A 141 -15.96 -3.90 26.84
C ALA A 141 -14.68 -3.43 27.56
N PRO A 142 -14.77 -2.93 28.81
CA PRO A 142 -13.64 -2.34 29.54
C PRO A 142 -12.52 -3.34 29.85
N ASP A 143 -12.85 -4.65 29.91
CA ASP A 143 -11.91 -5.71 30.21
C ASP A 143 -11.24 -6.34 28.97
N ALA A 144 -11.42 -5.69 27.82
CA ALA A 144 -10.87 -6.19 26.55
C ALA A 144 -9.34 -5.99 26.50
N TRP A 145 -8.59 -6.87 27.15
CA TRP A 145 -7.14 -6.84 27.17
C TRP A 145 -6.51 -7.85 26.21
N LEU A 146 -5.46 -7.44 25.51
CA LEU A 146 -4.67 -8.32 24.64
C LEU A 146 -3.33 -8.65 25.28
N ALA A 147 -2.98 -9.93 25.39
CA ALA A 147 -1.63 -10.34 25.81
C ALA A 147 -0.59 -9.91 24.76
N ASP A 148 0.63 -9.60 25.18
CA ASP A 148 1.75 -9.19 24.31
C ASP A 148 1.94 -10.09 23.09
N ARG A 149 1.89 -11.40 23.30
CA ARG A 149 2.01 -12.38 22.22
C ARG A 149 0.89 -12.24 21.20
N THR A 150 -0.33 -11.89 21.65
CA THR A 150 -1.49 -11.71 20.80
C THR A 150 -1.35 -10.43 19.96
N VAL A 151 -0.91 -9.33 20.58
CA VAL A 151 -0.62 -8.06 19.89
C VAL A 151 0.41 -8.28 18.77
N LYS A 152 1.54 -8.93 19.10
CA LYS A 152 2.60 -9.25 18.13
C LYS A 152 2.13 -10.19 17.03
N ALA A 153 1.30 -11.19 17.38
CA ALA A 153 0.78 -12.16 16.42
C ALA A 153 -0.25 -11.53 15.48
N TRP A 154 -1.14 -10.68 15.98
CA TRP A 154 -2.12 -9.98 15.15
C TRP A 154 -1.42 -9.00 14.22
N TRP A 155 -0.46 -8.23 14.72
CA TRP A 155 0.33 -7.31 13.89
C TRP A 155 1.02 -8.06 12.75
N ARG A 156 1.76 -9.12 13.06
CA ARG A 156 2.44 -9.93 12.05
C ARG A 156 1.47 -10.45 10.98
N ARG A 157 0.33 -11.01 11.39
CA ARG A 157 -0.68 -11.54 10.45
C ARG A 157 -1.29 -10.46 9.56
N ILE A 158 -1.49 -9.25 10.08
CA ILE A 158 -2.00 -8.13 9.29
C ILE A 158 -0.95 -7.71 8.26
N VAL A 159 0.30 -7.55 8.66
CA VAL A 159 1.42 -7.23 7.77
C VAL A 159 1.59 -8.29 6.67
N ASP A 160 1.67 -9.56 7.06
CA ASP A 160 1.81 -10.68 6.12
C ASP A 160 0.63 -10.71 5.12
N ARG A 161 -0.58 -10.40 5.59
CA ARG A 161 -1.76 -10.33 4.73
C ARG A 161 -1.70 -9.19 3.71
N VAL A 162 -1.17 -8.03 4.09
CA VAL A 162 -0.98 -6.90 3.15
C VAL A 162 0.04 -7.28 2.07
N VAL A 163 1.16 -7.90 2.44
CA VAL A 163 2.16 -8.39 1.47
C VAL A 163 1.54 -9.41 0.50
N GLU A 164 0.78 -10.39 1.02
CA GLU A 164 0.10 -11.39 0.19
C GLU A 164 -0.88 -10.75 -0.81
N VAL A 165 -1.64 -9.76 -0.38
CA VAL A 165 -2.60 -9.05 -1.25
C VAL A 165 -1.85 -8.24 -2.31
N GLU A 166 -0.77 -7.53 -1.95
CA GLU A 166 0.04 -6.78 -2.93
C GLU A 166 0.60 -7.70 -4.01
N LEU A 167 1.17 -8.84 -3.64
CA LEU A 167 1.68 -9.83 -4.58
C LEU A 167 0.60 -10.33 -5.55
N ARG A 168 -0.62 -10.53 -5.07
CA ARG A 168 -1.76 -10.89 -5.93
C ARG A 168 -2.17 -9.76 -6.88
N VAL A 169 -2.16 -8.52 -6.41
CA VAL A 169 -2.44 -7.34 -7.25
C VAL A 169 -1.38 -7.20 -8.33
N LYS A 170 -0.11 -7.32 -7.98
CA LYS A 170 1.04 -7.28 -8.89
C LYS A 170 0.95 -8.38 -9.96
N SER A 171 0.65 -9.61 -9.56
CA SER A 171 0.51 -10.73 -10.50
C SER A 171 -0.63 -10.52 -11.49
N ARG A 172 -1.77 -10.00 -11.05
CA ARG A 172 -2.90 -9.68 -11.94
C ARG A 172 -2.56 -8.57 -12.94
N GLN A 173 -1.83 -7.54 -12.51
CA GLN A 173 -1.41 -6.46 -13.40
C GLN A 173 -0.43 -6.97 -14.47
N ASN A 174 0.50 -7.84 -14.08
CA ASN A 174 1.47 -8.43 -15.01
C ASN A 174 0.79 -9.42 -15.98
N GLY A 175 -0.16 -10.26 -15.51
CA GLY A 175 -0.93 -11.17 -16.35
C GLY A 175 -1.78 -10.42 -17.37
N ALA A 176 -2.50 -9.39 -16.97
CA ALA A 176 -3.29 -8.55 -17.87
C ALA A 176 -2.44 -7.78 -18.91
N ALA A 177 -1.17 -7.51 -18.61
CA ALA A 177 -0.23 -6.93 -19.58
C ALA A 177 0.27 -7.95 -20.60
N ALA A 178 0.40 -9.21 -20.20
CA ALA A 178 0.85 -10.31 -21.09
C ALA A 178 -0.26 -10.79 -22.04
N GLU A 179 -1.52 -10.65 -21.65
CA GLU A 179 -2.68 -11.09 -22.45
C GLU A 179 -3.11 -10.12 -23.54
N ARG A 180 -2.48 -8.97 -23.69
CA ARG A 180 -2.74 -8.05 -24.80
C ARG A 180 -1.78 -8.37 -25.95
N PRO A 181 -2.21 -9.11 -27.00
CA PRO A 181 -1.40 -9.25 -28.19
C PRO A 181 -1.21 -7.83 -28.77
N TRP A 182 0.05 -7.49 -29.03
CA TRP A 182 0.39 -6.30 -29.77
C TRP A 182 -0.22 -6.39 -31.16
N THR A 183 -1.37 -5.77 -31.38
CA THR A 183 -1.91 -5.56 -32.71
C THR A 183 -1.16 -4.39 -33.31
N ALA A 184 -0.23 -4.70 -34.22
CA ALA A 184 0.37 -3.67 -35.06
C ALA A 184 -0.75 -2.83 -35.72
N PRO A 185 -0.60 -1.50 -35.79
CA PRO A 185 -1.52 -0.71 -36.58
C PRO A 185 -1.49 -1.23 -38.01
N GLN A 186 -2.62 -1.73 -38.50
CA GLN A 186 -2.77 -2.05 -39.92
C GLN A 186 -2.62 -0.73 -40.66
N GLY A 187 -1.48 -0.56 -41.33
CA GLY A 187 -1.26 0.53 -42.25
C GLY A 187 -2.34 0.48 -43.32
N ASP A 188 -3.12 1.54 -43.42
CA ASP A 188 -3.99 1.81 -44.57
C ASP A 188 -3.12 1.81 -45.81
N ALA A 189 -3.10 0.68 -46.49
CA ALA A 189 -2.59 0.61 -47.85
C ALA A 189 -3.55 1.41 -48.73
N ALA A 190 -3.16 2.65 -48.98
CA ALA A 190 -3.82 3.49 -49.99
C ALA A 190 -3.88 2.71 -51.30
N GLN A 191 -5.07 2.31 -51.70
CA GLN A 191 -5.34 1.90 -53.07
C GLN A 191 -5.34 3.13 -53.96
N GLU A 192 -4.19 3.45 -54.53
CA GLU A 192 -4.13 4.19 -55.80
C GLU A 192 -4.52 3.21 -56.89
N GLN A 193 -5.75 3.28 -57.34
CA GLN A 193 -6.13 2.77 -58.63
C GLN A 193 -6.48 3.97 -59.50
N GLY A 194 -5.53 4.25 -60.42
CA GLY A 194 -5.74 5.11 -61.56
C GLY A 194 -6.85 4.55 -62.46
N GLY A 195 -7.66 5.42 -62.95
CA GLY A 195 -8.63 5.20 -64.02
C GLY A 195 -8.40 6.19 -65.13
N ALA A 196 -8.26 5.67 -66.32
CA ALA A 196 -8.05 6.32 -67.58
C ALA A 196 -9.24 7.26 -67.98
#